data_12e97a91416c7cf30ddf1a1980e10be3
#
_entry.id   12e97a91416c7cf30ddf1a1980e10be3
#
_cell.length_a   1.000
_cell.length_b   1.000
_cell.length_c   1.000
_cell.angle_alpha   90.00
_cell.angle_beta   90.00
_cell.angle_gamma   90.00
#
_symmetry.space_group_name_H-M   'P 1'
#
loop_
_entity.id
_entity.type
_entity.pdbx_description
1 polymer ?
#
loop_
_entity_poly.entity_id
_entity_poly.type
_entity_poly.pdbx_seq_one_letter_code
_entity_poly.pdbx_strand_id
1 'polypeptide(L)'
;MTVRPFLLALAVLAAGCTDRADPPGGSTSTADTSGPEAGGSADTLDASRIVTLGGAITEIVHAVGRGANVVGTDRSSLYPESILSGPRLDYFRQTSPEGVLALRPTLVLALDGTGPPGVLDQIRSAGVAVVVLPEATDVASAEARVRRVGEVLGRAVQADAVVARMRRDLAAAEAVRPAVAPRVLFVYARGAGVVLAAGTGGGPDGVLRLAGAENAVTAYAGYRPLTAEAVVTAAPDAIAVPAKSLESLGGIDGLLRQPGLAQTPAGRARRVVAVDDDLLLGFGPRVGQGVEALARGLAGGAARTPATATAGA
;
A
#
# COMPACT_ATOMS: atom_id res chain seq x y z
N MET A 1 -2.49 44.13 34.63
CA MET A 1 -3.40 44.80 33.71
C MET A 1 -4.28 43.70 33.12
N THR A 2 -5.28 43.33 33.77
CA THR A 2 -6.73 43.63 33.86
C THR A 2 -7.39 43.94 32.51
N VAL A 3 -8.48 43.23 32.31
CA VAL A 3 -9.74 43.59 31.61
C VAL A 3 -10.07 42.66 30.43
N ARG A 4 -11.12 42.04 30.32
CA ARG A 4 -12.52 41.90 30.77
C ARG A 4 -13.34 41.28 29.59
N PRO A 5 -14.37 40.49 29.85
CA PRO A 5 -15.14 39.78 28.85
C PRO A 5 -16.33 40.63 28.35
N PHE A 6 -16.84 40.33 27.16
CA PHE A 6 -18.10 40.86 26.68
C PHE A 6 -19.09 39.72 26.43
N LEU A 7 -20.04 39.61 27.33
CA LEU A 7 -21.32 38.93 27.17
C LEU A 7 -22.29 39.92 26.52
N LEU A 8 -23.06 39.50 25.55
CA LEU A 8 -24.38 40.10 25.29
C LEU A 8 -25.37 39.02 24.89
N ALA A 9 -26.48 39.07 25.59
CA ALA A 9 -27.59 38.13 25.58
C ALA A 9 -28.76 38.59 24.69
N LEU A 10 -29.57 37.61 24.30
CA LEU A 10 -31.05 37.61 24.31
C LEU A 10 -31.83 38.49 23.32
N ALA A 11 -32.66 37.85 22.52
CA ALA A 11 -34.13 38.15 22.50
C ALA A 11 -34.90 37.07 21.74
N VAL A 12 -35.82 36.46 22.46
CA VAL A 12 -36.96 35.62 22.05
C VAL A 12 -38.08 36.54 21.59
N LEU A 13 -38.83 36.17 20.54
CA LEU A 13 -40.23 36.55 20.41
C LEU A 13 -41.02 35.47 19.68
N ALA A 14 -42.01 34.95 20.36
CA ALA A 14 -43.04 34.03 19.92
C ALA A 14 -44.32 34.82 19.62
N ALA A 15 -45.19 34.29 18.81
CA ALA A 15 -46.64 34.39 18.71
C ALA A 15 -47.07 34.21 17.24
N GLY A 16 -48.06 33.49 16.84
CA GLY A 16 -49.15 32.82 17.48
C GLY A 16 -50.28 32.64 16.49
N CYS A 17 -50.95 31.49 16.51
CA CYS A 17 -52.37 31.22 16.23
C CYS A 17 -53.03 31.75 14.93
N THR A 18 -53.87 31.05 14.26
CA THR A 18 -55.09 30.23 14.32
C THR A 18 -55.62 30.18 12.89
N ASP A 19 -56.40 29.38 12.33
CA ASP A 19 -57.47 28.47 12.66
C ASP A 19 -58.05 27.88 11.35
N ARG A 20 -58.38 26.61 11.32
CA ARG A 20 -59.64 25.98 10.92
C ARG A 20 -60.18 26.06 9.46
N ALA A 21 -60.35 24.91 8.83
CA ALA A 21 -61.61 24.24 8.44
C ALA A 21 -61.44 23.27 7.25
N ASP A 22 -61.78 22.02 7.49
CA ASP A 22 -62.19 20.97 6.54
C ASP A 22 -63.69 21.15 6.17
N PRO A 23 -64.28 20.24 5.36
CA PRO A 23 -63.96 19.45 4.17
C PRO A 23 -65.03 19.67 3.03
N PRO A 24 -65.50 18.77 2.16
CA PRO A 24 -65.06 17.46 1.66
C PRO A 24 -65.17 17.32 0.10
N GLY A 25 -64.69 16.19 -0.44
CA GLY A 25 -65.16 15.78 -1.77
C GLY A 25 -64.20 14.87 -2.52
N GLY A 26 -64.54 13.60 -2.56
CA GLY A 26 -63.77 12.53 -3.13
C GLY A 26 -63.56 12.55 -4.64
N SER A 27 -62.54 11.84 -5.06
CA SER A 27 -62.52 11.07 -6.30
C SER A 27 -61.31 10.11 -6.27
N THR A 28 -61.61 8.85 -6.24
CA THR A 28 -60.68 7.75 -6.51
C THR A 28 -60.12 7.89 -7.90
N SER A 29 -58.78 8.07 -8.01
CA SER A 29 -58.03 7.82 -9.22
C SER A 29 -56.84 7.00 -8.83
N THR A 30 -56.88 5.74 -9.18
CA THR A 30 -55.75 4.82 -9.17
C THR A 30 -54.73 5.34 -10.18
N ALA A 31 -53.71 6.07 -9.69
CA ALA A 31 -52.54 6.39 -10.48
C ALA A 31 -51.46 5.34 -10.16
N ASP A 32 -51.21 4.55 -11.19
CA ASP A 32 -50.10 3.66 -11.37
C ASP A 32 -48.79 4.42 -11.09
N THR A 33 -48.20 4.19 -9.92
CA THR A 33 -46.94 4.82 -9.54
C THR A 33 -45.80 3.84 -9.87
N SER A 34 -45.57 3.65 -11.17
CA SER A 34 -44.29 3.15 -11.66
C SER A 34 -43.28 4.28 -11.53
N GLY A 35 -42.76 4.50 -10.33
CA GLY A 35 -41.56 5.30 -10.11
C GLY A 35 -40.39 4.67 -10.85
N PRO A 36 -39.53 5.47 -11.51
CA PRO A 36 -38.33 4.91 -12.11
C PRO A 36 -37.48 4.33 -11.00
N GLU A 37 -37.30 3.01 -11.03
CA GLU A 37 -36.22 2.36 -10.29
C GLU A 37 -34.93 3.06 -10.71
N ALA A 38 -34.37 3.84 -9.79
CA ALA A 38 -33.03 4.38 -9.90
C ALA A 38 -32.03 3.21 -9.71
N GLY A 39 -32.06 2.29 -10.67
CA GLY A 39 -30.95 1.40 -10.95
C GLY A 39 -29.82 2.25 -11.55
N GLY A 40 -29.10 2.97 -10.71
CA GLY A 40 -27.82 3.55 -11.08
C GLY A 40 -26.89 2.43 -11.48
N SER A 41 -26.80 2.12 -12.78
CA SER A 41 -25.68 1.39 -13.33
C SER A 41 -24.45 2.23 -12.94
N ALA A 42 -23.66 1.73 -11.99
CA ALA A 42 -22.32 2.25 -11.77
C ALA A 42 -21.65 2.21 -13.15
N ASP A 43 -21.35 3.38 -13.71
CA ASP A 43 -20.62 3.53 -14.96
C ASP A 43 -19.34 2.68 -14.82
N THR A 44 -19.36 1.50 -15.38
CA THR A 44 -18.22 0.59 -15.36
C THR A 44 -17.16 1.23 -16.25
N LEU A 45 -16.07 1.65 -15.63
CA LEU A 45 -14.94 2.24 -16.36
C LEU A 45 -14.45 1.24 -17.41
N ASP A 46 -14.13 1.75 -18.60
CA ASP A 46 -13.51 0.92 -19.64
C ASP A 46 -12.13 0.45 -19.18
N ALA A 47 -12.04 -0.81 -18.83
CA ALA A 47 -10.82 -1.48 -18.37
C ALA A 47 -10.22 -2.39 -19.47
N SER A 48 -10.45 -2.07 -20.74
CA SER A 48 -9.88 -2.85 -21.86
C SER A 48 -8.36 -2.67 -21.99
N ARG A 49 -7.82 -1.50 -21.61
CA ARG A 49 -6.41 -1.16 -21.66
C ARG A 49 -5.97 -0.46 -20.39
N ILE A 50 -5.34 -1.20 -19.49
CA ILE A 50 -4.98 -0.72 -18.15
C ILE A 50 -3.49 -0.37 -18.11
N VAL A 51 -3.16 0.81 -17.62
CA VAL A 51 -1.81 1.13 -17.12
C VAL A 51 -1.83 1.12 -15.61
N THR A 52 -0.86 0.47 -15.00
CA THR A 52 -0.70 0.41 -13.54
C THR A 52 0.56 1.13 -13.09
N LEU A 53 0.43 2.02 -12.11
CA LEU A 53 1.50 2.82 -11.52
C LEU A 53 1.60 2.48 -10.03
N GLY A 54 2.50 1.56 -9.70
CA GLY A 54 2.71 0.99 -8.36
C GLY A 54 2.61 -0.53 -8.34
N GLY A 55 3.68 -1.21 -7.87
CA GLY A 55 3.82 -2.67 -7.94
C GLY A 55 2.67 -3.44 -7.29
N ALA A 56 2.22 -3.00 -6.11
CA ALA A 56 1.08 -3.64 -5.43
C ALA A 56 -0.23 -3.55 -6.24
N ILE A 57 -0.45 -2.45 -6.98
CA ILE A 57 -1.63 -2.29 -7.84
C ILE A 57 -1.55 -3.28 -9.01
N THR A 58 -0.39 -3.36 -9.66
CA THR A 58 -0.15 -4.33 -10.75
C THR A 58 -0.46 -5.75 -10.29
N GLU A 59 0.04 -6.12 -9.12
CA GLU A 59 -0.18 -7.43 -8.54
C GLU A 59 -1.67 -7.70 -8.26
N ILE A 60 -2.42 -6.71 -7.74
CA ILE A 60 -3.86 -6.83 -7.51
C ILE A 60 -4.60 -7.04 -8.84
N VAL A 61 -4.30 -6.26 -9.88
CA VAL A 61 -4.94 -6.37 -11.20
C VAL A 61 -4.76 -7.78 -11.77
N HIS A 62 -3.57 -8.34 -11.65
CA HIS A 62 -3.31 -9.73 -12.05
C HIS A 62 -4.06 -10.73 -11.17
N ALA A 63 -4.05 -10.55 -9.86
CA ALA A 63 -4.69 -11.45 -8.91
C ALA A 63 -6.22 -11.52 -9.07
N VAL A 64 -6.86 -10.43 -9.49
CA VAL A 64 -8.31 -10.41 -9.79
C VAL A 64 -8.63 -10.84 -11.23
N GLY A 65 -7.64 -11.33 -12.00
CA GLY A 65 -7.84 -11.91 -13.35
C GLY A 65 -7.99 -10.86 -14.45
N ARG A 66 -7.39 -9.68 -14.32
CA ARG A 66 -7.37 -8.64 -15.37
C ARG A 66 -5.96 -8.36 -15.90
N GLY A 67 -5.01 -9.24 -15.65
CA GLY A 67 -3.62 -9.08 -16.10
C GLY A 67 -3.48 -8.98 -17.62
N ALA A 68 -4.29 -9.69 -18.40
CA ALA A 68 -4.27 -9.61 -19.87
C ALA A 68 -4.66 -8.21 -20.43
N ASN A 69 -5.33 -7.39 -19.62
CA ASN A 69 -5.68 -6.02 -19.99
C ASN A 69 -4.58 -5.01 -19.67
N VAL A 70 -3.52 -5.39 -18.96
CA VAL A 70 -2.42 -4.49 -18.61
C VAL A 70 -1.55 -4.26 -19.83
N VAL A 71 -1.48 -3.00 -20.27
CA VAL A 71 -0.72 -2.57 -21.46
C VAL A 71 0.60 -1.90 -21.10
N GLY A 72 0.82 -1.60 -19.83
CA GLY A 72 2.08 -1.08 -19.31
C GLY A 72 2.09 -0.94 -17.80
N THR A 73 3.28 -1.03 -17.23
CA THR A 73 3.52 -0.96 -15.78
C THR A 73 4.69 -0.07 -15.48
N ASP A 74 4.76 0.49 -14.29
CA ASP A 74 5.92 1.23 -13.83
C ASP A 74 7.07 0.31 -13.36
N ARG A 75 8.26 0.89 -13.13
CA ARG A 75 9.44 0.13 -12.70
C ARG A 75 9.34 -0.52 -11.32
N SER A 76 8.41 -0.09 -10.46
CA SER A 76 8.20 -0.73 -9.17
C SER A 76 7.42 -2.04 -9.28
N SER A 77 6.80 -2.31 -10.42
CA SER A 77 6.05 -3.54 -10.68
C SER A 77 7.00 -4.66 -11.09
N LEU A 78 7.19 -5.67 -10.25
CA LEU A 78 8.12 -6.78 -10.49
C LEU A 78 7.42 -8.15 -10.56
N TYR A 79 6.17 -8.21 -10.13
CA TYR A 79 5.37 -9.44 -10.12
C TYR A 79 3.98 -9.24 -10.76
N PRO A 80 3.46 -10.24 -11.48
CA PRO A 80 4.10 -11.52 -11.84
C PRO A 80 5.24 -11.31 -12.86
N GLU A 81 6.18 -12.25 -12.94
CA GLU A 81 7.36 -12.12 -13.80
C GLU A 81 7.02 -11.84 -15.28
N SER A 82 5.86 -12.34 -15.74
CA SER A 82 5.37 -12.11 -17.11
C SER A 82 5.24 -10.64 -17.51
N ILE A 83 5.07 -9.72 -16.54
CA ILE A 83 4.98 -8.28 -16.84
C ILE A 83 6.33 -7.67 -17.28
N LEU A 84 7.43 -8.33 -16.93
CA LEU A 84 8.76 -7.81 -17.20
C LEU A 84 9.10 -7.76 -18.70
N SER A 85 8.41 -8.55 -19.52
CA SER A 85 8.53 -8.55 -20.97
C SER A 85 7.67 -7.48 -21.68
N GLY A 86 6.76 -6.84 -20.95
CA GLY A 86 5.86 -5.80 -21.47
C GLY A 86 6.44 -4.39 -21.40
N PRO A 87 5.70 -3.38 -21.90
CA PRO A 87 6.09 -1.98 -21.82
C PRO A 87 6.30 -1.51 -20.37
N ARG A 88 7.46 -0.90 -20.11
CA ARG A 88 7.88 -0.42 -18.80
C ARG A 88 7.98 1.08 -18.80
N LEU A 89 7.21 1.73 -17.91
CA LEU A 89 7.29 3.16 -17.64
C LEU A 89 8.34 3.45 -16.56
N ASP A 90 8.68 4.71 -16.36
CA ASP A 90 9.52 5.11 -15.25
C ASP A 90 8.86 4.84 -13.89
N TYR A 91 9.64 4.99 -12.82
CA TYR A 91 9.14 4.80 -11.46
C TYR A 91 7.92 5.70 -11.21
N PHE A 92 6.86 5.17 -10.60
CA PHE A 92 5.57 5.88 -10.49
C PHE A 92 5.66 7.31 -9.91
N ARG A 93 6.66 7.63 -9.08
CA ARG A 93 6.89 8.99 -8.57
C ARG A 93 7.59 9.92 -9.57
N GLN A 94 8.00 9.40 -10.73
CA GLN A 94 8.70 10.11 -11.80
C GLN A 94 8.03 9.82 -13.16
N THR A 95 6.73 9.57 -13.15
CA THR A 95 5.95 9.23 -14.34
C THR A 95 5.86 10.41 -15.30
N SER A 96 6.03 10.15 -16.61
CA SER A 96 5.76 11.10 -17.68
C SER A 96 4.35 10.86 -18.25
N PRO A 97 3.53 11.89 -18.43
CA PRO A 97 2.21 11.75 -19.02
C PRO A 97 2.28 11.26 -20.47
N GLU A 98 3.30 11.69 -21.23
CA GLU A 98 3.51 11.28 -22.62
C GLU A 98 3.80 9.76 -22.70
N GLY A 99 4.64 9.25 -21.81
CA GLY A 99 4.94 7.82 -21.74
C GLY A 99 3.71 6.98 -21.46
N VAL A 100 2.84 7.44 -20.55
CA VAL A 100 1.55 6.78 -20.24
C VAL A 100 0.61 6.85 -21.45
N LEU A 101 0.41 8.04 -22.03
CA LEU A 101 -0.52 8.25 -23.14
C LEU A 101 -0.09 7.54 -24.43
N ALA A 102 1.20 7.35 -24.66
CA ALA A 102 1.72 6.57 -25.78
C ALA A 102 1.22 5.11 -25.78
N LEU A 103 0.90 4.56 -24.61
CA LEU A 103 0.31 3.23 -24.47
C LEU A 103 -1.19 3.19 -24.76
N ARG A 104 -1.83 4.34 -25.02
CA ARG A 104 -3.27 4.49 -25.33
C ARG A 104 -4.13 3.75 -24.29
N PRO A 105 -3.97 4.03 -22.99
CA PRO A 105 -4.80 3.40 -21.97
C PRO A 105 -6.23 3.94 -22.01
N THR A 106 -7.19 3.11 -21.59
CA THR A 106 -8.54 3.53 -21.26
C THR A 106 -8.69 3.81 -19.76
N LEU A 107 -7.83 3.17 -18.95
CA LEU A 107 -7.81 3.29 -17.49
C LEU A 107 -6.37 3.34 -16.98
N VAL A 108 -6.11 4.26 -16.06
CA VAL A 108 -4.88 4.29 -15.25
C VAL A 108 -5.26 4.02 -13.80
N LEU A 109 -4.65 3.00 -13.20
CA LEU A 109 -4.69 2.73 -11.77
C LEU A 109 -3.36 3.19 -11.17
N ALA A 110 -3.40 4.23 -10.35
CA ALA A 110 -2.21 4.87 -9.80
C ALA A 110 -2.17 4.78 -8.27
N LEU A 111 -0.99 4.55 -7.72
CA LEU A 111 -0.77 4.66 -6.28
C LEU A 111 -0.73 6.15 -5.90
N ASP A 112 -1.22 6.47 -4.71
CA ASP A 112 -1.09 7.80 -4.14
C ASP A 112 0.38 8.22 -4.09
N GLY A 113 0.64 9.52 -4.31
CA GLY A 113 1.99 10.02 -4.49
C GLY A 113 2.61 9.70 -5.85
N THR A 114 1.83 9.23 -6.85
CA THR A 114 2.27 9.20 -8.25
C THR A 114 2.56 10.62 -8.71
N GLY A 115 3.75 10.84 -9.22
CA GLY A 115 4.25 12.17 -9.55
C GLY A 115 5.06 12.21 -10.85
N PRO A 116 5.53 13.41 -11.23
CA PRO A 116 5.47 14.69 -10.51
C PRO A 116 4.05 15.26 -10.31
N PRO A 117 3.86 16.27 -9.44
CA PRO A 117 2.57 16.91 -9.24
C PRO A 117 1.92 17.33 -10.57
N GLY A 118 0.61 17.10 -10.70
CA GLY A 118 -0.17 17.43 -11.89
C GLY A 118 -0.10 16.39 -13.03
N VAL A 119 0.75 15.37 -12.97
CA VAL A 119 0.87 14.34 -14.02
C VAL A 119 -0.45 13.59 -14.24
N LEU A 120 -1.14 13.22 -13.17
CA LEU A 120 -2.42 12.52 -13.27
C LEU A 120 -3.54 13.42 -13.84
N ASP A 121 -3.49 14.73 -13.60
CA ASP A 121 -4.45 15.67 -14.16
C ASP A 121 -4.22 15.88 -15.66
N GLN A 122 -2.98 15.88 -16.11
CA GLN A 122 -2.65 15.89 -17.54
C GLN A 122 -3.19 14.65 -18.25
N ILE A 123 -3.04 13.46 -17.63
CA ILE A 123 -3.58 12.21 -18.16
C ILE A 123 -5.12 12.25 -18.22
N ARG A 124 -5.80 12.77 -17.17
CA ARG A 124 -7.26 12.97 -17.16
C ARG A 124 -7.71 13.93 -18.24
N SER A 125 -6.99 15.04 -18.43
CA SER A 125 -7.31 16.06 -19.46
C SER A 125 -7.20 15.51 -20.88
N ALA A 126 -6.43 14.44 -21.09
CA ALA A 126 -6.37 13.70 -22.34
C ALA A 126 -7.54 12.70 -22.53
N GLY A 127 -8.52 12.68 -21.64
CA GLY A 127 -9.72 11.82 -21.71
C GLY A 127 -9.54 10.42 -21.13
N VAL A 128 -8.45 10.14 -20.41
CA VAL A 128 -8.19 8.83 -19.81
C VAL A 128 -8.75 8.79 -18.38
N ALA A 129 -9.50 7.74 -18.05
CA ALA A 129 -9.95 7.52 -16.68
C ALA A 129 -8.76 7.25 -15.74
N VAL A 130 -8.70 7.93 -14.59
CA VAL A 130 -7.62 7.75 -13.61
C VAL A 130 -8.22 7.52 -12.22
N VAL A 131 -7.91 6.37 -11.64
CA VAL A 131 -8.26 6.02 -10.26
C VAL A 131 -6.99 6.01 -9.41
N VAL A 132 -6.97 6.84 -8.37
CA VAL A 132 -5.89 6.89 -7.40
C VAL A 132 -6.26 6.02 -6.20
N LEU A 133 -5.33 5.19 -5.78
CA LEU A 133 -5.47 4.22 -4.69
C LEU A 133 -4.50 4.57 -3.56
N PRO A 134 -4.94 4.59 -2.30
CA PRO A 134 -4.08 4.95 -1.18
C PRO A 134 -2.96 3.94 -0.95
N GLU A 135 -1.84 4.40 -0.40
CA GLU A 135 -0.82 3.49 0.16
C GLU A 135 -1.44 2.70 1.32
N ALA A 136 -1.09 1.42 1.40
CA ALA A 136 -1.50 0.57 2.50
C ALA A 136 -0.33 0.41 3.48
N THR A 137 -0.62 0.60 4.77
CA THR A 137 0.35 0.49 5.87
C THR A 137 -0.05 -0.58 6.89
N ASP A 138 -1.24 -1.16 6.72
CA ASP A 138 -1.80 -2.22 7.55
C ASP A 138 -2.67 -3.18 6.70
N VAL A 139 -3.14 -4.24 7.34
CA VAL A 139 -3.96 -5.27 6.69
C VAL A 139 -5.29 -4.71 6.21
N ALA A 140 -5.94 -3.87 7.00
CA ALA A 140 -7.26 -3.33 6.67
C ALA A 140 -7.21 -2.44 5.42
N SER A 141 -6.24 -1.54 5.34
CA SER A 141 -6.01 -0.68 4.16
C SER A 141 -5.58 -1.49 2.93
N ALA A 142 -4.80 -2.56 3.10
CA ALA A 142 -4.44 -3.46 2.01
C ALA A 142 -5.66 -4.20 1.45
N GLU A 143 -6.51 -4.75 2.33
CA GLU A 143 -7.77 -5.39 1.94
C GLU A 143 -8.73 -4.41 1.24
N ALA A 144 -8.88 -3.20 1.79
CA ALA A 144 -9.71 -2.16 1.19
C ALA A 144 -9.23 -1.80 -0.22
N ARG A 145 -7.90 -1.69 -0.42
CA ARG A 145 -7.32 -1.43 -1.74
C ARG A 145 -7.61 -2.57 -2.72
N VAL A 146 -7.49 -3.84 -2.30
CA VAL A 146 -7.84 -5.00 -3.13
C VAL A 146 -9.30 -4.96 -3.56
N ARG A 147 -10.22 -4.72 -2.61
CA ARG A 147 -11.66 -4.61 -2.91
C ARG A 147 -11.95 -3.45 -3.85
N ARG A 148 -11.32 -2.28 -3.60
CA ARG A 148 -11.52 -1.10 -4.46
C ARG A 148 -11.09 -1.36 -5.91
N VAL A 149 -9.96 -2.03 -6.13
CA VAL A 149 -9.54 -2.44 -7.48
C VAL A 149 -10.54 -3.44 -8.07
N GLY A 150 -11.03 -4.40 -7.28
CA GLY A 150 -12.04 -5.34 -7.70
C GLY A 150 -13.35 -4.67 -8.15
N GLU A 151 -13.83 -3.68 -7.40
CA GLU A 151 -15.00 -2.86 -7.75
C GLU A 151 -14.79 -2.12 -9.09
N VAL A 152 -13.68 -1.39 -9.21
CA VAL A 152 -13.33 -0.61 -10.42
C VAL A 152 -13.26 -1.51 -11.66
N LEU A 153 -12.78 -2.75 -11.52
CA LEU A 153 -12.58 -3.68 -12.62
C LEU A 153 -13.76 -4.64 -12.85
N GLY A 154 -14.86 -4.52 -12.09
CA GLY A 154 -15.98 -5.46 -12.14
C GLY A 154 -15.58 -6.88 -11.71
N ARG A 155 -14.72 -7.00 -10.70
CA ARG A 155 -14.14 -8.26 -10.20
C ARG A 155 -14.26 -8.39 -8.67
N ALA A 156 -15.39 -7.97 -8.10
CA ALA A 156 -15.60 -7.97 -6.65
C ALA A 156 -15.45 -9.37 -6.03
N VAL A 157 -16.03 -10.41 -6.66
CA VAL A 157 -15.90 -11.78 -6.17
C VAL A 157 -14.45 -12.28 -6.14
N GLN A 158 -13.68 -11.95 -7.19
CA GLN A 158 -12.27 -12.30 -7.26
C GLN A 158 -11.45 -11.53 -6.23
N ALA A 159 -11.78 -10.26 -5.99
CA ALA A 159 -11.14 -9.46 -4.96
C ALA A 159 -11.37 -10.04 -3.56
N ASP A 160 -12.58 -10.48 -3.23
CA ASP A 160 -12.86 -11.13 -1.95
C ASP A 160 -12.11 -12.47 -1.81
N ALA A 161 -11.95 -13.22 -2.88
CA ALA A 161 -11.13 -14.43 -2.88
C ALA A 161 -9.64 -14.11 -2.62
N VAL A 162 -9.11 -13.02 -3.19
CA VAL A 162 -7.76 -12.52 -2.92
C VAL A 162 -7.62 -12.13 -1.45
N VAL A 163 -8.57 -11.37 -0.89
CA VAL A 163 -8.57 -10.99 0.53
C VAL A 163 -8.61 -12.21 1.44
N ALA A 164 -9.44 -13.20 1.12
CA ALA A 164 -9.51 -14.45 1.89
C ALA A 164 -8.16 -15.21 1.88
N ARG A 165 -7.44 -15.20 0.75
CA ARG A 165 -6.09 -15.76 0.67
C ARG A 165 -5.10 -14.96 1.51
N MET A 166 -5.11 -13.63 1.41
CA MET A 166 -4.24 -12.76 2.23
C MET A 166 -4.40 -13.06 3.72
N ARG A 167 -5.63 -13.23 4.19
CA ARG A 167 -5.91 -13.55 5.60
C ARG A 167 -5.38 -14.93 6.00
N ARG A 168 -5.52 -15.95 5.14
CA ARG A 168 -4.93 -17.27 5.41
C ARG A 168 -3.41 -17.23 5.49
N ASP A 169 -2.76 -16.52 4.55
CA ASP A 169 -1.30 -16.38 4.53
C ASP A 169 -0.79 -15.64 5.79
N LEU A 170 -1.51 -14.60 6.23
CA LEU A 170 -1.19 -13.88 7.47
C LEU A 170 -1.39 -14.75 8.72
N ALA A 171 -2.46 -15.57 8.77
CA ALA A 171 -2.66 -16.51 9.88
C ALA A 171 -1.56 -17.58 9.94
N ALA A 172 -1.09 -18.06 8.77
CA ALA A 172 0.05 -18.97 8.71
C ALA A 172 1.35 -18.30 9.20
N ALA A 173 1.55 -17.03 8.85
CA ALA A 173 2.70 -16.25 9.32
C ALA A 173 2.69 -16.05 10.85
N GLU A 174 1.52 -15.89 11.46
CA GLU A 174 1.38 -15.74 12.90
C GLU A 174 1.90 -16.96 13.67
N ALA A 175 1.68 -18.16 13.15
CA ALA A 175 2.12 -19.41 13.78
C ALA A 175 3.65 -19.58 13.84
N VAL A 176 4.39 -18.81 13.07
CA VAL A 176 5.87 -18.90 12.98
C VAL A 176 6.58 -17.68 13.55
N ARG A 177 5.87 -16.80 14.23
CA ARG A 177 6.46 -15.62 14.90
C ARG A 177 7.50 -16.04 15.96
N PRO A 178 8.54 -15.21 16.16
CA PRO A 178 9.48 -15.45 17.25
C PRO A 178 8.76 -15.37 18.62
N ALA A 179 9.16 -16.25 19.55
CA ALA A 179 8.56 -16.30 20.90
C ALA A 179 8.79 -15.01 21.72
N VAL A 180 9.88 -14.30 21.43
CA VAL A 180 10.19 -12.99 22.00
C VAL A 180 10.37 -12.03 20.85
N ALA A 181 9.67 -10.90 20.88
CA ALA A 181 9.74 -9.90 19.85
C ALA A 181 11.13 -9.27 19.76
N PRO A 182 11.89 -9.49 18.67
CA PRO A 182 13.19 -8.85 18.50
C PRO A 182 12.98 -7.39 18.05
N ARG A 183 13.94 -6.54 18.43
CA ARG A 183 14.04 -5.18 17.88
C ARG A 183 14.73 -5.24 16.52
N VAL A 184 14.03 -4.86 15.46
CA VAL A 184 14.49 -5.00 14.08
C VAL A 184 14.68 -3.64 13.42
N LEU A 185 15.86 -3.42 12.85
CA LEU A 185 16.15 -2.29 11.99
C LEU A 185 15.80 -2.66 10.55
N PHE A 186 14.86 -1.93 9.95
CA PHE A 186 14.59 -2.08 8.52
C PHE A 186 15.50 -1.15 7.72
N VAL A 187 16.31 -1.73 6.83
CA VAL A 187 17.25 -1.01 5.96
C VAL A 187 16.79 -1.11 4.52
N TYR A 188 16.78 0.02 3.81
CA TYR A 188 16.47 0.10 2.40
C TYR A 188 17.60 0.80 1.64
N ALA A 189 18.04 0.22 0.52
CA ALA A 189 19.06 0.80 -0.33
C ALA A 189 18.71 0.64 -1.81
N ARG A 190 19.11 1.62 -2.61
CA ARG A 190 19.10 1.54 -4.08
C ARG A 190 20.45 1.98 -4.62
N GLY A 191 21.23 1.03 -5.09
CA GLY A 191 22.58 1.31 -5.58
C GLY A 191 23.51 1.85 -4.49
N ALA A 192 24.67 2.37 -4.89
CA ALA A 192 25.75 2.79 -3.99
C ALA A 192 25.53 4.14 -3.27
N GLY A 193 24.36 4.78 -3.43
CA GLY A 193 24.23 6.19 -3.06
C GLY A 193 23.61 6.47 -1.71
N VAL A 194 22.44 5.92 -1.40
CA VAL A 194 21.71 6.29 -0.18
C VAL A 194 21.15 5.04 0.50
N VAL A 195 21.58 4.84 1.75
CA VAL A 195 21.03 3.82 2.63
C VAL A 195 20.09 4.51 3.61
N LEU A 196 18.87 4.01 3.67
CA LEU A 196 17.80 4.55 4.49
C LEU A 196 17.41 3.57 5.59
N ALA A 197 17.03 4.10 6.74
CA ALA A 197 16.36 3.34 7.79
C ALA A 197 14.87 3.70 7.81
N ALA A 198 14.00 2.71 7.96
CA ALA A 198 12.57 2.96 8.11
C ALA A 198 12.21 3.16 9.58
N GLY A 199 11.54 4.28 9.87
CA GLY A 199 10.89 4.56 11.13
C GLY A 199 9.44 4.05 11.15
N THR A 200 8.62 4.63 12.02
CA THR A 200 7.22 4.22 12.23
C THR A 200 6.28 4.64 11.10
N GLY A 201 5.09 4.02 11.06
CA GLY A 201 3.93 4.50 10.29
C GLY A 201 3.91 4.14 8.80
N GLY A 202 4.92 3.45 8.27
CA GLY A 202 4.96 3.01 6.88
C GLY A 202 4.76 1.50 6.71
N GLY A 203 4.74 1.02 5.46
CA GLY A 203 4.64 -0.40 5.15
C GLY A 203 5.66 -1.28 5.88
N PRO A 204 6.95 -0.95 5.90
CA PRO A 204 7.95 -1.72 6.64
C PRO A 204 7.64 -1.86 8.13
N ASP A 205 7.20 -0.80 8.80
CA ASP A 205 6.80 -0.84 10.21
C ASP A 205 5.61 -1.80 10.43
N GLY A 206 4.63 -1.76 9.54
CA GLY A 206 3.50 -2.69 9.55
C GLY A 206 3.92 -4.15 9.37
N VAL A 207 4.82 -4.42 8.41
CA VAL A 207 5.33 -5.78 8.16
C VAL A 207 6.15 -6.30 9.34
N LEU A 208 7.00 -5.46 9.96
CA LEU A 208 7.74 -5.85 11.18
C LEU A 208 6.79 -6.28 12.30
N ARG A 209 5.77 -5.48 12.60
CA ARG A 209 4.77 -5.81 13.64
C ARG A 209 4.00 -7.09 13.32
N LEU A 210 3.59 -7.27 12.07
CA LEU A 210 2.92 -8.50 11.63
C LEU A 210 3.83 -9.73 11.75
N ALA A 211 5.14 -9.58 11.58
CA ALA A 211 6.12 -10.66 11.77
C ALA A 211 6.46 -10.92 13.25
N GLY A 212 5.83 -10.24 14.20
CA GLY A 212 6.09 -10.38 15.64
C GLY A 212 7.39 -9.70 16.09
N ALA A 213 7.79 -8.62 15.41
CA ALA A 213 8.97 -7.82 15.73
C ALA A 213 8.60 -6.40 16.16
N GLU A 214 9.50 -5.74 16.87
CA GLU A 214 9.44 -4.32 17.17
C GLU A 214 10.35 -3.54 16.22
N ASN A 215 9.87 -2.40 15.72
CA ASN A 215 10.74 -1.50 14.96
C ASN A 215 11.77 -0.87 15.90
N ALA A 216 13.05 -1.08 15.63
CA ALA A 216 14.13 -0.50 16.43
C ALA A 216 14.20 1.03 16.32
N VAL A 217 13.61 1.61 15.27
CA VAL A 217 13.60 3.06 15.01
C VAL A 217 12.21 3.62 15.24
N THR A 218 12.01 4.26 16.39
CA THR A 218 10.71 4.84 16.79
C THR A 218 10.73 6.39 16.85
N ALA A 219 11.88 7.01 16.66
CA ALA A 219 12.06 8.45 16.82
C ALA A 219 11.45 9.30 15.69
N TYR A 220 11.10 8.69 14.56
CA TYR A 220 10.52 9.38 13.41
C TYR A 220 9.62 8.46 12.59
N ALA A 221 8.79 9.06 11.75
CA ALA A 221 7.98 8.35 10.76
C ALA A 221 8.66 8.34 9.38
N GLY A 222 8.38 7.29 8.58
CA GLY A 222 8.90 7.15 7.22
C GLY A 222 10.39 6.82 7.15
N TYR A 223 11.01 7.16 6.02
CA TYR A 223 12.41 6.84 5.77
C TYR A 223 13.32 8.02 6.03
N ARG A 224 14.48 7.76 6.65
CA ARG A 224 15.57 8.76 6.77
C ARG A 224 16.92 8.12 6.44
N PRO A 225 17.91 8.92 6.01
CA PRO A 225 19.27 8.45 5.83
C PRO A 225 19.80 7.75 7.09
N LEU A 226 20.44 6.61 6.88
CA LEU A 226 21.07 5.83 7.95
C LEU A 226 22.28 6.60 8.49
N THR A 227 22.33 6.83 9.80
CA THR A 227 23.47 7.43 10.48
C THR A 227 24.01 6.48 11.54
N ALA A 228 25.32 6.54 11.80
CA ALA A 228 25.95 5.69 12.81
C ALA A 228 25.34 5.89 14.20
N GLU A 229 25.06 7.13 14.57
CA GLU A 229 24.45 7.47 15.86
C GLU A 229 23.06 6.86 16.02
N ALA A 230 22.18 7.04 15.02
CA ALA A 230 20.82 6.50 15.06
C ALA A 230 20.83 4.96 15.14
N VAL A 231 21.72 4.31 14.40
CA VAL A 231 21.87 2.84 14.37
C VAL A 231 22.36 2.30 15.70
N VAL A 232 23.40 2.89 16.28
CA VAL A 232 23.97 2.47 17.57
C VAL A 232 22.95 2.69 18.70
N THR A 233 22.23 3.81 18.69
CA THR A 233 21.17 4.12 19.66
C THR A 233 19.99 3.14 19.53
N ALA A 234 19.61 2.79 18.30
CA ALA A 234 18.54 1.81 18.05
C ALA A 234 18.89 0.40 18.57
N ALA A 235 20.18 0.07 18.64
CA ALA A 235 20.70 -1.21 19.13
C ALA A 235 19.88 -2.44 18.66
N PRO A 236 19.68 -2.64 17.34
CA PRO A 236 18.81 -3.70 16.84
C PRO A 236 19.38 -5.10 17.14
N ASP A 237 18.48 -6.04 17.37
CA ASP A 237 18.76 -7.47 17.53
C ASP A 237 18.87 -8.18 16.17
N ALA A 238 18.21 -7.64 15.13
CA ALA A 238 18.28 -8.14 13.77
C ALA A 238 18.10 -6.97 12.77
N ILE A 239 18.53 -7.21 11.53
CA ILE A 239 18.35 -6.29 10.39
C ILE A 239 17.45 -6.97 9.37
N ALA A 240 16.35 -6.33 9.01
CA ALA A 240 15.50 -6.70 7.87
C ALA A 240 15.87 -5.85 6.66
N VAL A 241 15.98 -6.45 5.49
CA VAL A 241 16.40 -5.78 4.28
C VAL A 241 15.74 -6.40 3.05
N PRO A 242 15.25 -5.62 2.06
CA PRO A 242 14.84 -6.16 0.78
C PRO A 242 16.03 -6.85 0.07
N ALA A 243 15.77 -7.96 -0.61
CA ALA A 243 16.81 -8.79 -1.21
C ALA A 243 17.67 -8.01 -2.22
N LYS A 244 17.05 -7.21 -3.09
CA LYS A 244 17.77 -6.36 -4.07
C LYS A 244 18.56 -5.24 -3.41
N SER A 245 18.06 -4.72 -2.26
CA SER A 245 18.82 -3.76 -1.47
C SER A 245 20.09 -4.40 -0.92
N LEU A 246 19.98 -5.62 -0.37
CA LEU A 246 21.15 -6.36 0.13
C LEU A 246 22.17 -6.66 -0.98
N GLU A 247 21.67 -7.12 -2.14
CA GLU A 247 22.50 -7.36 -3.34
C GLU A 247 23.23 -6.08 -3.78
N SER A 248 22.51 -4.95 -3.88
CA SER A 248 23.08 -3.66 -4.29
C SER A 248 24.19 -3.14 -3.38
N LEU A 249 24.16 -3.56 -2.11
CA LEU A 249 25.18 -3.22 -1.11
C LEU A 249 26.39 -4.19 -1.14
N GLY A 250 26.35 -5.25 -1.93
CA GLY A 250 27.40 -6.28 -1.98
C GLY A 250 27.23 -7.36 -0.88
N GLY A 251 25.97 -7.69 -0.59
CA GLY A 251 25.62 -8.73 0.39
C GLY A 251 25.75 -8.26 1.84
N ILE A 252 25.77 -9.24 2.75
CA ILE A 252 25.82 -8.98 4.21
C ILE A 252 27.09 -8.19 4.57
N ASP A 253 28.23 -8.50 3.98
CA ASP A 253 29.47 -7.77 4.27
C ASP A 253 29.41 -6.31 3.84
N GLY A 254 28.79 -6.04 2.69
CA GLY A 254 28.57 -4.69 2.22
C GLY A 254 27.56 -3.90 3.08
N LEU A 255 26.51 -4.57 3.52
CA LEU A 255 25.55 -3.99 4.46
C LEU A 255 26.25 -3.65 5.80
N LEU A 256 27.03 -4.56 6.36
CA LEU A 256 27.70 -4.33 7.65
C LEU A 256 28.82 -3.27 7.60
N ARG A 257 29.31 -2.91 6.42
CA ARG A 257 30.20 -1.74 6.24
C ARG A 257 29.48 -0.39 6.34
N GLN A 258 28.13 -0.38 6.32
CA GLN A 258 27.39 0.86 6.47
C GLN A 258 27.56 1.43 7.89
N PRO A 259 27.47 2.77 8.05
CA PRO A 259 27.77 3.43 9.31
C PRO A 259 27.04 2.83 10.52
N GLY A 260 27.77 2.43 11.55
CA GLY A 260 27.23 1.96 12.81
C GLY A 260 26.74 0.50 12.83
N LEU A 261 26.45 -0.14 11.69
CA LEU A 261 25.80 -1.45 11.67
C LEU A 261 26.63 -2.56 12.29
N ALA A 262 27.94 -2.61 12.01
CA ALA A 262 28.82 -3.65 12.56
C ALA A 262 28.94 -3.59 14.10
N GLN A 263 28.70 -2.43 14.70
CA GLN A 263 28.77 -2.21 16.16
C GLN A 263 27.49 -2.62 16.90
N THR A 264 26.40 -2.86 16.20
CA THR A 264 25.12 -3.27 16.81
C THR A 264 25.13 -4.74 17.26
N PRO A 265 24.22 -5.18 18.14
CA PRO A 265 24.01 -6.60 18.42
C PRO A 265 23.74 -7.41 17.15
N ALA A 266 22.86 -6.91 16.27
CA ALA A 266 22.56 -7.51 14.97
C ALA A 266 23.80 -7.66 14.08
N GLY A 267 24.64 -6.62 14.00
CA GLY A 267 25.85 -6.64 13.18
C GLY A 267 26.90 -7.62 13.68
N ARG A 268 27.16 -7.63 14.99
CA ARG A 268 28.09 -8.60 15.61
C ARG A 268 27.65 -10.05 15.42
N ALA A 269 26.34 -10.30 15.53
CA ALA A 269 25.75 -11.61 15.30
C ALA A 269 25.50 -11.92 13.82
N ARG A 270 25.77 -10.97 12.91
CA ARG A 270 25.45 -11.05 11.47
C ARG A 270 23.98 -11.45 11.22
N ARG A 271 23.07 -11.03 12.10
CA ARG A 271 21.66 -11.40 12.05
C ARG A 271 20.91 -10.50 11.06
N VAL A 272 20.97 -10.90 9.80
CA VAL A 272 20.36 -10.22 8.67
C VAL A 272 19.30 -11.12 8.03
N VAL A 273 18.08 -10.62 7.89
CA VAL A 273 16.97 -11.31 7.22
C VAL A 273 16.66 -10.57 5.92
N ALA A 274 16.96 -11.19 4.80
CA ALA A 274 16.62 -10.68 3.48
C ALA A 274 15.31 -11.32 3.00
N VAL A 275 14.37 -10.49 2.53
CA VAL A 275 13.10 -10.93 1.98
C VAL A 275 12.88 -10.25 0.63
N ASP A 276 12.16 -10.92 -0.27
CA ASP A 276 11.82 -10.37 -1.58
C ASP A 276 11.22 -8.96 -1.47
N ASP A 277 11.60 -8.07 -2.38
CA ASP A 277 11.25 -6.65 -2.35
C ASP A 277 9.74 -6.42 -2.43
N ASP A 278 9.06 -7.12 -3.34
CA ASP A 278 7.62 -6.96 -3.55
C ASP A 278 6.81 -7.43 -2.35
N LEU A 279 7.32 -8.44 -1.64
CA LEU A 279 6.68 -8.98 -0.45
C LEU A 279 6.81 -8.03 0.77
N LEU A 280 7.88 -7.22 0.83
CA LEU A 280 8.15 -6.33 1.96
C LEU A 280 7.61 -4.90 1.77
N LEU A 281 7.68 -4.37 0.55
CA LEU A 281 7.55 -2.92 0.35
C LEU A 281 6.13 -2.47 -0.01
N GLY A 282 5.32 -3.35 -0.59
CA GLY A 282 4.08 -2.94 -1.26
C GLY A 282 2.79 -3.12 -0.47
N PHE A 283 2.79 -3.88 0.62
CA PHE A 283 1.56 -4.34 1.27
C PHE A 283 0.55 -4.90 0.24
N GLY A 284 1.07 -5.65 -0.75
CA GLY A 284 0.29 -6.24 -1.84
C GLY A 284 -0.46 -7.51 -1.43
N PRO A 285 -1.10 -8.19 -2.39
CA PRO A 285 -1.83 -9.43 -2.16
C PRO A 285 -1.02 -10.56 -1.51
N ARG A 286 0.30 -10.52 -1.64
CA ARG A 286 1.23 -11.51 -1.07
C ARG A 286 1.90 -11.08 0.23
N VAL A 287 1.40 -10.03 0.89
CA VAL A 287 1.99 -9.52 2.14
C VAL A 287 2.16 -10.61 3.20
N GLY A 288 1.21 -11.55 3.31
CA GLY A 288 1.30 -12.67 4.24
C GLY A 288 2.52 -13.55 4.02
N GLN A 289 2.91 -13.78 2.77
CA GLN A 289 4.14 -14.53 2.42
C GLN A 289 5.41 -13.78 2.84
N GLY A 290 5.42 -12.46 2.66
CA GLY A 290 6.53 -11.61 3.12
C GLY A 290 6.67 -11.61 4.64
N VAL A 291 5.54 -11.47 5.35
CA VAL A 291 5.47 -11.55 6.80
C VAL A 291 5.96 -12.91 7.30
N GLU A 292 5.52 -14.01 6.68
CA GLU A 292 5.95 -15.36 7.04
C GLU A 292 7.46 -15.58 6.82
N ALA A 293 7.98 -15.14 5.68
CA ALA A 293 9.41 -15.24 5.38
C ALA A 293 10.25 -14.46 6.40
N LEU A 294 9.80 -13.24 6.75
CA LEU A 294 10.46 -12.43 7.77
C LEU A 294 10.37 -13.07 9.16
N ALA A 295 9.20 -13.52 9.59
CA ALA A 295 8.99 -14.17 10.88
C ALA A 295 9.87 -15.41 11.05
N ARG A 296 9.91 -16.29 10.04
CA ARG A 296 10.80 -17.48 10.02
C ARG A 296 12.28 -17.09 10.10
N GLY A 297 12.70 -16.05 9.36
CA GLY A 297 14.07 -15.55 9.43
C GLY A 297 14.42 -15.01 10.81
N LEU A 298 13.48 -14.31 11.45
CA LEU A 298 13.66 -13.78 12.81
C LEU A 298 13.65 -14.89 13.88
N ALA A 299 12.82 -15.91 13.74
CA ALA A 299 12.77 -17.04 14.67
C ALA A 299 14.00 -17.97 14.55
N GLY A 300 14.55 -18.12 13.35
CA GLY A 300 15.64 -19.07 13.07
C GLY A 300 17.05 -18.66 13.52
N GLY A 301 17.26 -17.46 14.03
CA GLY A 301 18.52 -17.00 14.64
C GLY A 301 19.76 -16.90 13.73
N ALA A 302 19.68 -17.23 12.44
CA ALA A 302 20.81 -17.23 11.50
C ALA A 302 20.48 -16.50 10.19
N ALA A 303 21.48 -15.86 9.59
CA ALA A 303 21.40 -15.28 8.26
C ALA A 303 21.04 -16.36 7.22
N ARG A 304 19.85 -16.26 6.62
CA ARG A 304 19.47 -17.12 5.48
C ARG A 304 19.39 -16.25 4.22
N THR A 305 20.13 -16.65 3.22
CA THR A 305 19.96 -16.14 1.86
C THR A 305 18.55 -16.51 1.37
N PRO A 306 17.82 -15.62 0.70
CA PRO A 306 16.48 -15.94 0.24
C PRO A 306 16.52 -17.16 -0.70
N ALA A 307 15.64 -18.12 -0.44
CA ALA A 307 15.33 -19.13 -1.43
C ALA A 307 14.59 -18.40 -2.57
N THR A 308 15.16 -18.43 -3.77
CA THR A 308 14.46 -18.07 -5.00
C THR A 308 13.15 -18.86 -5.03
N ALA A 309 12.03 -18.15 -5.08
CA ALA A 309 10.72 -18.77 -5.22
C ALA A 309 10.74 -19.57 -6.53
N THR A 310 10.81 -20.89 -6.41
CA THR A 310 10.63 -21.79 -7.54
C THR A 310 9.19 -21.59 -8.00
N ALA A 311 9.03 -21.14 -9.23
CA ALA A 311 7.73 -21.07 -9.89
C ALA A 311 7.14 -22.48 -9.91
N GLY A 312 6.19 -22.75 -9.05
CA GLY A 312 5.32 -23.93 -9.12
C GLY A 312 4.31 -23.70 -10.21
N ALA A 313 4.26 -24.63 -11.15
CA ALA A 313 3.39 -24.70 -12.32
C ALA A 313 1.89 -24.57 -12.00
#